data_2e5f5ca72cf09bfce6e99bb050c21c6a
#
_entry.id   2e5f5ca72cf09bfce6e99bb050c21c6a
#
_cell.length_a   1.000
_cell.length_b   1.000
_cell.length_c   1.000
_cell.angle_alpha   90.00
_cell.angle_beta   90.00
_cell.angle_gamma   90.00
#
_symmetry.space_group_name_H-M   'P 1'
#
loop_
_entity.id
_entity.type
_entity.pdbx_description
1 polymer ?
#
loop_
_entity_poly.entity_id
_entity_poly.type
_entity_poly.pdbx_seq_one_letter_code
_entity_poly.pdbx_strand_id
1 'polypeptide(L)'
;MSVQSLPAYFFTPQHIILVGASERPHSLGERILTALLNAPFQGKITPVNPRHKTIAGLTSYTNVARLEGTTDLVITVTPPETYESLFKACRKKQLHHVIIIQDWDNLPPEAWETAAAAIRKHHGEKLNISVCNPAGAQIPTQGLNAGILPDYPAGHVAVLTGQASLSSEINVLLRKMKQGVSRHISLNYDLSPTTSADWLNRFGHKRHTRAAVIHFNPRENLRKLFSAIRYFTRHTPIILHCTHHADSVERSILRCLGRHCNFIATFNSSELEAALHAHLSALQPASTLNVLSNTPVAWLQEKAVQSGISLVMPSEKPHIDQAYIGSNPSPVRYRSLAVSQLQQHQTEALLAVVAPTAEHNENTLT
;
A
#
# COMPACT_ATOMS: atom_id res chain seq x y z
N MET A 1 -8.04 -25.55 -9.86
CA MET A 1 -8.29 -24.26 -10.56
C MET A 1 -6.94 -23.57 -10.72
N SER A 2 -6.45 -23.45 -11.95
CA SER A 2 -5.16 -22.80 -12.24
C SER A 2 -5.21 -21.35 -11.76
N VAL A 3 -4.23 -20.96 -10.95
CA VAL A 3 -4.03 -19.57 -10.55
C VAL A 3 -3.67 -18.82 -11.83
N GLN A 4 -4.64 -18.11 -12.39
CA GLN A 4 -4.38 -17.24 -13.54
C GLN A 4 -3.43 -16.14 -13.13
N SER A 5 -2.21 -16.30 -13.59
CA SER A 5 -1.20 -15.31 -13.30
C SER A 5 -1.38 -14.07 -14.20
N LEU A 6 -1.56 -12.81 -13.63
CA LEU A 6 -1.43 -11.56 -14.39
C LEU A 6 -0.03 -11.52 -15.01
N PRO A 7 0.19 -11.31 -16.26
CA PRO A 7 1.52 -11.35 -16.87
C PRO A 7 2.43 -10.24 -16.34
N ALA A 8 3.74 -10.46 -16.44
CA ALA A 8 4.75 -9.54 -15.93
C ALA A 8 4.66 -8.15 -16.58
N TYR A 9 4.20 -8.05 -17.82
CA TYR A 9 4.08 -6.79 -18.57
C TYR A 9 2.98 -5.85 -18.04
N PHE A 10 2.04 -6.33 -17.20
CA PHE A 10 1.12 -5.43 -16.48
C PHE A 10 1.89 -4.37 -15.66
N PHE A 11 3.04 -4.72 -15.12
CA PHE A 11 3.86 -3.83 -14.31
C PHE A 11 4.94 -3.07 -15.11
N THR A 12 5.07 -3.38 -16.37
CA THR A 12 6.03 -2.74 -17.29
C THR A 12 5.40 -2.53 -18.66
N PRO A 13 4.21 -1.87 -18.71
CA PRO A 13 3.56 -1.63 -19.99
C PRO A 13 4.43 -0.73 -20.86
N GLN A 14 4.48 -0.99 -22.15
CA GLN A 14 5.11 -0.11 -23.15
C GLN A 14 4.07 0.73 -23.90
N HIS A 15 2.81 0.27 -23.92
CA HIS A 15 1.74 0.99 -24.57
C HIS A 15 0.45 0.92 -23.75
N ILE A 16 -0.03 2.08 -23.31
CA ILE A 16 -1.26 2.25 -22.55
C ILE A 16 -2.32 2.89 -23.42
N ILE A 17 -3.54 2.33 -23.39
CA ILE A 17 -4.72 2.95 -23.95
C ILE A 17 -5.55 3.54 -22.79
N LEU A 18 -5.92 4.82 -22.90
CA LEU A 18 -6.85 5.47 -21.99
C LEU A 18 -8.21 5.67 -22.66
N VAL A 19 -9.18 4.83 -22.32
CA VAL A 19 -10.55 4.92 -22.82
C VAL A 19 -11.36 5.87 -21.93
N GLY A 20 -11.96 6.89 -22.55
CA GLY A 20 -12.63 7.98 -21.84
C GLY A 20 -11.70 9.16 -21.51
N ALA A 21 -10.52 9.23 -22.18
CA ALA A 21 -9.66 10.40 -22.11
C ALA A 21 -10.43 11.67 -22.44
N SER A 22 -10.18 12.76 -21.75
CA SER A 22 -10.92 14.02 -21.87
C SER A 22 -10.02 15.21 -21.54
N GLU A 23 -10.35 16.37 -22.12
CA GLU A 23 -9.81 17.68 -21.73
C GLU A 23 -10.81 18.50 -20.92
N ARG A 24 -12.00 17.93 -20.59
CA ARG A 24 -13.00 18.62 -19.77
C ARG A 24 -12.48 18.75 -18.34
N PRO A 25 -12.32 19.98 -17.84
CA PRO A 25 -11.79 20.25 -16.50
C PRO A 25 -12.51 19.44 -15.41
N HIS A 26 -11.76 18.94 -14.47
CA HIS A 26 -12.22 18.16 -13.30
C HIS A 26 -12.91 16.82 -13.62
N SER A 27 -12.96 16.41 -14.89
CA SER A 27 -13.43 15.06 -15.22
C SER A 27 -12.38 14.01 -14.84
N LEU A 28 -12.83 12.80 -14.48
CA LEU A 28 -11.91 11.71 -14.17
C LEU A 28 -10.97 11.41 -15.35
N GLY A 29 -11.48 11.50 -16.59
CA GLY A 29 -10.69 11.30 -17.81
C GLY A 29 -9.57 12.31 -17.99
N GLU A 30 -9.82 13.58 -17.66
CA GLU A 30 -8.80 14.63 -17.69
C GLU A 30 -7.75 14.41 -16.60
N ARG A 31 -8.19 14.16 -15.36
CA ARG A 31 -7.29 13.97 -14.22
C ARG A 31 -6.35 12.76 -14.42
N ILE A 32 -6.87 11.63 -14.91
CA ILE A 32 -6.05 10.44 -15.19
C ILE A 32 -5.13 10.68 -16.38
N LEU A 33 -5.59 11.34 -17.45
CA LEU A 33 -4.73 11.69 -18.58
C LEU A 33 -3.59 12.60 -18.16
N THR A 34 -3.91 13.66 -17.40
CA THR A 34 -2.91 14.60 -16.87
C THR A 34 -1.88 13.89 -15.97
N ALA A 35 -2.33 12.99 -15.09
CA ALA A 35 -1.45 12.22 -14.24
C ALA A 35 -0.52 11.31 -15.05
N LEU A 36 -1.03 10.64 -16.08
CA LEU A 36 -0.24 9.79 -16.97
C LEU A 36 0.81 10.59 -17.78
N LEU A 37 0.45 11.80 -18.25
CA LEU A 37 1.34 12.64 -19.05
C LEU A 37 2.39 13.38 -18.22
N ASN A 38 2.07 13.75 -16.98
CA ASN A 38 3.00 14.41 -16.06
C ASN A 38 3.98 13.43 -15.42
N ALA A 39 3.62 12.16 -15.33
CA ALA A 39 4.51 11.13 -14.84
C ALA A 39 5.62 10.82 -15.87
N PRO A 40 6.84 10.43 -15.44
CA PRO A 40 7.96 10.18 -16.35
C PRO A 40 7.83 8.83 -17.10
N PHE A 41 6.63 8.49 -17.55
CA PHE A 41 6.37 7.27 -18.30
C PHE A 41 7.00 7.33 -19.69
N GLN A 42 7.84 6.34 -20.03
CA GLN A 42 8.58 6.31 -21.29
C GLN A 42 7.85 5.56 -22.41
N GLY A 43 6.71 4.94 -22.09
CA GLY A 43 5.90 4.21 -23.07
C GLY A 43 4.94 5.12 -23.83
N LYS A 44 4.22 4.52 -24.76
CA LYS A 44 3.20 5.21 -25.56
C LYS A 44 1.87 5.31 -24.78
N ILE A 45 1.25 6.48 -24.81
CA ILE A 45 -0.12 6.71 -24.32
C ILE A 45 -1.00 7.04 -25.50
N THR A 46 -2.11 6.31 -25.66
CA THR A 46 -3.08 6.53 -26.74
C THR A 46 -4.46 6.80 -26.14
N PRO A 47 -4.98 8.03 -26.27
CA PRO A 47 -6.35 8.35 -25.87
C PRO A 47 -7.38 7.71 -26.80
N VAL A 48 -8.50 7.30 -26.20
CA VAL A 48 -9.69 6.84 -26.95
C VAL A 48 -10.90 7.64 -26.48
N ASN A 49 -11.49 8.37 -27.43
CA ASN A 49 -12.68 9.18 -27.20
C ASN A 49 -13.50 9.28 -28.50
N PRO A 50 -14.81 8.97 -28.51
CA PRO A 50 -15.61 8.99 -29.73
C PRO A 50 -15.84 10.37 -30.33
N ARG A 51 -15.59 11.45 -29.56
CA ARG A 51 -15.94 12.83 -29.96
C ARG A 51 -14.75 13.66 -30.46
N HIS A 52 -13.52 13.27 -30.07
CA HIS A 52 -12.34 14.09 -30.34
C HIS A 52 -11.29 13.29 -31.11
N LYS A 53 -10.73 13.90 -32.18
CA LYS A 53 -9.64 13.32 -32.97
C LYS A 53 -8.27 13.56 -32.34
N THR A 54 -8.18 14.56 -31.50
CA THR A 54 -6.95 14.94 -30.79
C THR A 54 -7.32 15.28 -29.35
N ILE A 55 -6.53 14.84 -28.37
CA ILE A 55 -6.68 15.13 -26.95
C ILE A 55 -5.29 15.34 -26.36
N ALA A 56 -5.05 16.47 -25.71
CA ALA A 56 -3.74 16.87 -25.16
C ALA A 56 -2.61 16.73 -26.18
N GLY A 57 -2.84 17.10 -27.43
CA GLY A 57 -1.87 16.99 -28.51
C GLY A 57 -1.64 15.57 -29.06
N LEU A 58 -2.26 14.55 -28.46
CA LEU A 58 -2.15 13.15 -28.90
C LEU A 58 -3.27 12.77 -29.88
N THR A 59 -2.96 11.97 -30.89
CA THR A 59 -3.97 11.39 -31.77
C THR A 59 -4.90 10.48 -30.99
N SER A 60 -6.21 10.77 -31.03
CA SER A 60 -7.26 10.01 -30.36
C SER A 60 -8.04 9.14 -31.34
N TYR A 61 -8.41 7.94 -30.89
CA TYR A 61 -9.20 7.00 -31.68
C TYR A 61 -10.65 6.97 -31.16
N THR A 62 -11.61 6.74 -32.06
CA THR A 62 -13.02 6.72 -31.69
C THR A 62 -13.42 5.51 -30.85
N ASN A 63 -12.71 4.40 -31.01
CA ASN A 63 -12.90 3.18 -30.22
C ASN A 63 -11.64 2.30 -30.28
N VAL A 64 -11.55 1.35 -29.34
CA VAL A 64 -10.43 0.42 -29.22
C VAL A 64 -10.25 -0.47 -30.46
N ALA A 65 -11.33 -0.79 -31.17
CA ALA A 65 -11.27 -1.67 -32.36
C ALA A 65 -10.49 -1.04 -33.53
N ARG A 66 -10.35 0.31 -33.55
CA ARG A 66 -9.64 1.05 -34.60
C ARG A 66 -8.14 1.23 -34.32
N LEU A 67 -7.67 0.83 -33.15
CA LEU A 67 -6.25 0.95 -32.81
C LEU A 67 -5.40 0.03 -33.67
N GLU A 68 -4.21 0.49 -34.02
CA GLU A 68 -3.19 -0.26 -34.74
C GLU A 68 -2.09 -0.70 -33.76
N GLY A 69 -1.49 -1.87 -34.03
CA GLY A 69 -0.40 -2.42 -33.26
C GLY A 69 -0.81 -3.15 -31.98
N THR A 70 0.19 -3.53 -31.17
CA THR A 70 0.04 -4.22 -29.90
C THR A 70 -0.13 -3.23 -28.76
N THR A 71 -0.86 -3.63 -27.73
CA THR A 71 -1.12 -2.82 -26.54
C THR A 71 -1.05 -3.71 -25.31
N ASP A 72 -0.44 -3.21 -24.27
CA ASP A 72 -0.20 -3.99 -23.06
C ASP A 72 -1.28 -3.79 -22.00
N LEU A 73 -1.80 -2.56 -21.89
CA LEU A 73 -2.71 -2.17 -20.84
C LEU A 73 -3.81 -1.23 -21.35
N VAL A 74 -5.05 -1.55 -21.05
CA VAL A 74 -6.21 -0.69 -21.25
C VAL A 74 -6.63 -0.13 -19.90
N ILE A 75 -6.72 1.19 -19.80
CA ILE A 75 -7.30 1.89 -18.65
C ILE A 75 -8.61 2.50 -19.13
N THR A 76 -9.71 2.27 -18.42
CA THR A 76 -11.00 2.88 -18.76
C THR A 76 -11.55 3.67 -17.58
N VAL A 77 -12.06 4.85 -17.93
CA VAL A 77 -12.74 5.78 -17.01
C VAL A 77 -14.14 6.13 -17.52
N THR A 78 -14.66 5.27 -18.40
CA THR A 78 -15.97 5.46 -19.02
C THR A 78 -17.11 4.91 -18.16
N PRO A 79 -18.36 5.37 -18.35
CA PRO A 79 -19.50 4.83 -17.63
C PRO A 79 -19.74 3.33 -17.88
N PRO A 80 -20.33 2.61 -16.91
CA PRO A 80 -20.55 1.15 -16.96
C PRO A 80 -21.30 0.64 -18.18
N GLU A 81 -22.17 1.43 -18.77
CA GLU A 81 -22.97 1.07 -19.97
C GLU A 81 -22.06 0.79 -21.19
N THR A 82 -20.83 1.29 -21.17
CA THR A 82 -19.87 1.09 -22.26
C THR A 82 -19.06 -0.19 -22.12
N TYR A 83 -19.06 -0.86 -20.97
CA TYR A 83 -18.15 -1.95 -20.67
C TYR A 83 -18.36 -3.16 -21.55
N GLU A 84 -19.62 -3.54 -21.83
CA GLU A 84 -19.93 -4.68 -22.69
C GLU A 84 -19.29 -4.54 -24.09
N SER A 85 -19.42 -3.36 -24.70
CA SER A 85 -18.84 -3.07 -26.02
C SER A 85 -17.32 -2.99 -25.98
N LEU A 86 -16.77 -2.36 -24.92
CA LEU A 86 -15.34 -2.22 -24.71
C LEU A 86 -14.67 -3.59 -24.53
N PHE A 87 -15.19 -4.45 -23.68
CA PHE A 87 -14.60 -5.75 -23.43
C PHE A 87 -14.67 -6.69 -24.64
N LYS A 88 -15.75 -6.61 -25.43
CA LYS A 88 -15.82 -7.30 -26.74
C LYS A 88 -14.73 -6.82 -27.70
N ALA A 89 -14.51 -5.50 -27.76
CA ALA A 89 -13.45 -4.94 -28.58
C ALA A 89 -12.07 -5.33 -28.10
N CYS A 90 -11.82 -5.31 -26.80
CA CYS A 90 -10.57 -5.77 -26.20
C CYS A 90 -10.27 -7.23 -26.53
N ARG A 91 -11.25 -8.13 -26.37
CA ARG A 91 -11.09 -9.56 -26.70
C ARG A 91 -10.79 -9.79 -28.17
N LYS A 92 -11.50 -9.07 -29.07
CA LYS A 92 -11.25 -9.15 -30.52
C LYS A 92 -9.86 -8.69 -30.92
N LYS A 93 -9.31 -7.70 -30.18
CA LYS A 93 -7.97 -7.15 -30.37
C LYS A 93 -6.89 -7.91 -29.59
N GLN A 94 -7.24 -8.97 -28.87
CA GLN A 94 -6.34 -9.73 -28.01
C GLN A 94 -5.66 -8.89 -26.94
N LEU A 95 -6.38 -7.89 -26.41
CA LEU A 95 -5.94 -7.09 -25.28
C LEU A 95 -6.33 -7.81 -24.00
N HIS A 96 -5.35 -8.19 -23.21
CA HIS A 96 -5.55 -9.12 -22.10
C HIS A 96 -5.79 -8.46 -20.74
N HIS A 97 -5.53 -7.15 -20.62
CA HIS A 97 -5.61 -6.45 -19.33
C HIS A 97 -6.38 -5.15 -19.43
N VAL A 98 -7.37 -5.04 -18.57
CA VAL A 98 -8.18 -3.83 -18.38
C VAL A 98 -8.17 -3.42 -16.91
N ILE A 99 -7.83 -2.17 -16.65
CA ILE A 99 -8.07 -1.51 -15.37
C ILE A 99 -9.27 -0.57 -15.56
N ILE A 100 -10.29 -0.78 -14.76
CA ILE A 100 -11.40 0.16 -14.63
C ILE A 100 -11.07 1.09 -13.47
N ILE A 101 -11.09 2.40 -13.70
CA ILE A 101 -10.96 3.41 -12.65
C ILE A 101 -12.24 4.24 -12.66
N GLN A 102 -12.95 4.27 -11.54
CA GLN A 102 -14.22 4.95 -11.47
C GLN A 102 -14.49 5.45 -10.05
N ASP A 103 -15.22 6.55 -9.97
CA ASP A 103 -15.74 7.08 -8.72
C ASP A 103 -17.06 6.36 -8.39
N TRP A 104 -16.91 5.20 -7.78
CA TRP A 104 -18.00 4.27 -7.51
C TRP A 104 -19.01 4.83 -6.52
N ASP A 105 -18.57 5.64 -5.55
CA ASP A 105 -19.44 6.19 -4.50
C ASP A 105 -20.46 7.20 -5.06
N ASN A 106 -20.17 7.78 -6.23
CA ASN A 106 -21.03 8.73 -6.92
C ASN A 106 -21.89 8.10 -8.03
N LEU A 107 -21.89 6.77 -8.16
CA LEU A 107 -22.70 6.07 -9.14
C LEU A 107 -23.98 5.49 -8.54
N PRO A 108 -25.11 5.53 -9.29
CA PRO A 108 -26.35 4.92 -8.84
C PRO A 108 -26.23 3.38 -8.80
N PRO A 109 -27.07 2.68 -7.98
CA PRO A 109 -27.02 1.22 -7.84
C PRO A 109 -27.14 0.46 -9.16
N GLU A 110 -27.91 0.93 -10.11
CA GLU A 110 -28.10 0.31 -11.42
C GLU A 110 -26.79 0.29 -12.23
N ALA A 111 -25.96 1.32 -12.07
CA ALA A 111 -24.64 1.37 -12.71
C ALA A 111 -23.69 0.33 -12.12
N TRP A 112 -23.78 0.07 -10.81
CA TRP A 112 -23.03 -0.99 -10.15
C TRP A 112 -23.44 -2.37 -10.68
N GLU A 113 -24.72 -2.65 -10.80
CA GLU A 113 -25.24 -3.90 -11.35
C GLU A 113 -24.81 -4.11 -12.79
N THR A 114 -24.89 -3.05 -13.61
CA THR A 114 -24.46 -3.05 -15.02
C THR A 114 -22.95 -3.37 -15.11
N ALA A 115 -22.14 -2.71 -14.31
CA ALA A 115 -20.70 -2.99 -14.22
C ALA A 115 -20.43 -4.44 -13.81
N ALA A 116 -21.05 -4.89 -12.71
CA ALA A 116 -20.87 -6.23 -12.17
C ALA A 116 -21.25 -7.33 -13.17
N ALA A 117 -22.35 -7.13 -13.92
CA ALA A 117 -22.78 -8.07 -14.97
C ALA A 117 -21.77 -8.15 -16.11
N ALA A 118 -21.31 -7.01 -16.63
CA ALA A 118 -20.32 -6.98 -17.70
C ALA A 118 -18.98 -7.58 -17.27
N ILE A 119 -18.52 -7.25 -16.05
CA ILE A 119 -17.27 -7.77 -15.50
C ILE A 119 -17.35 -9.29 -15.33
N ARG A 120 -18.40 -9.82 -14.69
CA ARG A 120 -18.59 -11.27 -14.51
C ARG A 120 -18.60 -12.04 -15.83
N LYS A 121 -19.23 -11.47 -16.86
CA LYS A 121 -19.33 -12.08 -18.19
C LYS A 121 -18.01 -12.14 -18.93
N HIS A 122 -17.16 -11.14 -18.77
CA HIS A 122 -15.96 -10.99 -19.60
C HIS A 122 -14.65 -11.27 -18.90
N HIS A 123 -14.59 -11.20 -17.56
CA HIS A 123 -13.38 -11.53 -16.81
C HIS A 123 -13.04 -13.02 -16.93
N GLY A 124 -11.79 -13.34 -17.23
CA GLY A 124 -11.30 -14.72 -17.33
C GLY A 124 -9.98 -14.82 -18.08
N GLU A 125 -9.65 -16.00 -18.58
CA GLU A 125 -8.33 -16.27 -19.19
C GLU A 125 -7.94 -15.35 -20.34
N LYS A 126 -8.94 -14.91 -21.13
CA LYS A 126 -8.70 -14.05 -22.29
C LYS A 126 -8.74 -12.57 -21.99
N LEU A 127 -9.31 -12.15 -20.85
CA LEU A 127 -9.40 -10.76 -20.44
C LEU A 127 -9.36 -10.65 -18.92
N ASN A 128 -8.27 -10.16 -18.39
CA ASN A 128 -8.11 -9.91 -16.98
C ASN A 128 -8.60 -8.49 -16.66
N ILE A 129 -9.61 -8.38 -15.81
CA ILE A 129 -10.22 -7.11 -15.43
C ILE A 129 -9.90 -6.85 -13.96
N SER A 130 -9.37 -5.68 -13.67
CA SER A 130 -9.20 -5.17 -12.31
C SER A 130 -10.02 -3.90 -12.15
N VAL A 131 -10.71 -3.76 -11.05
CA VAL A 131 -11.55 -2.60 -10.76
C VAL A 131 -10.90 -1.80 -9.64
N CYS A 132 -10.64 -0.54 -9.91
CA CYS A 132 -10.04 0.39 -8.97
C CYS A 132 -11.00 1.52 -8.61
N ASN A 133 -10.82 2.09 -7.42
CA ASN A 133 -11.36 3.39 -7.08
C ASN A 133 -10.49 4.52 -7.69
N PRO A 134 -10.84 5.82 -7.54
CA PRO A 134 -10.11 6.91 -8.21
C PRO A 134 -8.63 7.04 -7.86
N ALA A 135 -8.18 6.51 -6.71
CA ALA A 135 -6.75 6.47 -6.40
C ALA A 135 -5.94 5.59 -7.38
N GLY A 136 -6.61 4.69 -8.09
CA GLY A 136 -6.10 3.97 -9.26
C GLY A 136 -4.89 3.11 -9.01
N ALA A 137 -3.93 3.17 -9.93
CA ALA A 137 -2.70 2.40 -9.90
C ALA A 137 -1.48 3.28 -10.20
N GLN A 138 -0.41 3.14 -9.39
CA GLN A 138 0.85 3.82 -9.62
C GLN A 138 2.02 2.84 -9.56
N ILE A 139 2.94 2.96 -10.51
CA ILE A 139 4.20 2.21 -10.55
C ILE A 139 5.34 3.23 -10.76
N PRO A 140 5.76 3.92 -9.70
CA PRO A 140 6.69 5.05 -9.81
C PRO A 140 8.04 4.67 -10.44
N THR A 141 8.49 3.42 -10.25
CA THR A 141 9.71 2.90 -10.89
C THR A 141 9.61 2.77 -12.43
N GLN A 142 8.39 2.83 -12.97
CA GLN A 142 8.10 2.85 -14.40
C GLN A 142 7.59 4.21 -14.87
N GLY A 143 7.56 5.20 -13.98
CA GLY A 143 6.98 6.49 -14.26
C GLY A 143 5.47 6.47 -14.53
N LEU A 144 4.75 5.44 -14.06
CA LEU A 144 3.33 5.28 -14.33
C LEU A 144 2.49 5.79 -13.16
N ASN A 145 1.61 6.76 -13.44
CA ASN A 145 0.56 7.21 -12.53
C ASN A 145 -0.79 7.21 -13.26
N ALA A 146 -1.61 6.22 -12.97
CA ALA A 146 -3.00 6.11 -13.42
C ALA A 146 -3.93 6.29 -12.22
N GLY A 147 -3.86 7.41 -11.54
CA GLY A 147 -4.66 7.75 -10.36
C GLY A 147 -4.82 9.25 -10.19
N ILE A 148 -5.72 9.66 -9.30
CA ILE A 148 -5.95 11.07 -8.98
C ILE A 148 -5.11 11.60 -7.81
N LEU A 149 -4.38 10.71 -7.13
CA LEU A 149 -3.50 11.09 -6.03
C LEU A 149 -2.17 11.64 -6.57
N PRO A 150 -1.50 12.51 -5.81
CA PRO A 150 -0.14 12.93 -6.12
C PRO A 150 0.78 11.73 -6.32
N ASP A 151 1.79 11.87 -7.15
CA ASP A 151 2.78 10.82 -7.40
C ASP A 151 3.40 10.33 -6.09
N TYR A 152 3.44 9.03 -5.92
CA TYR A 152 4.29 8.44 -4.91
C TYR A 152 5.76 8.57 -5.33
N PRO A 153 6.68 8.88 -4.41
CA PRO A 153 8.10 8.72 -4.68
C PRO A 153 8.40 7.26 -5.05
N ALA A 154 9.34 7.05 -5.99
CA ALA A 154 9.82 5.71 -6.28
C ALA A 154 10.55 5.13 -5.06
N GLY A 155 10.28 3.86 -4.73
CA GLY A 155 10.86 3.23 -3.54
C GLY A 155 10.52 1.74 -3.43
N HIS A 156 10.46 1.26 -2.20
CA HIS A 156 10.48 -0.17 -1.90
C HIS A 156 9.22 -0.71 -1.21
N VAL A 157 8.18 0.10 -1.03
CA VAL A 157 6.94 -0.34 -0.38
C VAL A 157 5.90 -0.70 -1.43
N ALA A 158 5.36 -1.92 -1.36
CA ALA A 158 4.17 -2.27 -2.14
C ALA A 158 2.92 -1.89 -1.34
N VAL A 159 1.95 -1.23 -1.98
CA VAL A 159 0.74 -0.75 -1.32
C VAL A 159 -0.48 -1.27 -2.06
N LEU A 160 -1.35 -1.97 -1.35
CA LEU A 160 -2.62 -2.46 -1.85
C LEU A 160 -3.73 -2.01 -0.91
N THR A 161 -4.61 -1.15 -1.40
CA THR A 161 -5.70 -0.57 -0.62
C THR A 161 -7.06 -0.89 -1.24
N GLY A 162 -8.12 -0.68 -0.47
CA GLY A 162 -9.51 -0.71 -0.97
C GLY A 162 -10.21 0.64 -0.82
N GLN A 163 -9.49 1.67 -0.34
CA GLN A 163 -10.04 3.00 -0.08
C GLN A 163 -9.07 4.08 -0.55
N ALA A 164 -9.58 5.11 -1.22
CA ALA A 164 -8.77 6.23 -1.69
C ALA A 164 -8.20 7.08 -0.53
N SER A 165 -8.96 7.22 0.56
CA SER A 165 -8.53 7.90 1.79
C SER A 165 -7.31 7.24 2.41
N LEU A 166 -7.33 5.91 2.56
CA LEU A 166 -6.19 5.15 3.08
C LEU A 166 -4.97 5.24 2.14
N SER A 167 -5.19 5.23 0.82
CA SER A 167 -4.12 5.45 -0.16
C SER A 167 -3.45 6.82 0.05
N SER A 168 -4.25 7.86 0.27
CA SER A 168 -3.76 9.22 0.55
C SER A 168 -2.97 9.28 1.86
N GLU A 169 -3.49 8.68 2.92
CA GLU A 169 -2.83 8.60 4.23
C GLU A 169 -1.45 7.93 4.12
N ILE A 170 -1.38 6.76 3.48
CA ILE A 170 -0.13 6.03 3.28
C ILE A 170 0.87 6.87 2.45
N ASN A 171 0.39 7.62 1.45
CA ASN A 171 1.25 8.52 0.68
C ASN A 171 1.90 9.59 1.58
N VAL A 172 1.10 10.22 2.44
CA VAL A 172 1.59 11.23 3.39
C VAL A 172 2.60 10.63 4.36
N LEU A 173 2.29 9.47 4.96
CA LEU A 173 3.19 8.79 5.89
C LEU A 173 4.54 8.43 5.22
N LEU A 174 4.51 7.82 4.03
CA LEU A 174 5.73 7.43 3.33
C LEU A 174 6.58 8.63 2.94
N ARG A 175 5.96 9.75 2.52
CA ARG A 175 6.69 11.01 2.24
C ARG A 175 7.36 11.57 3.49
N LYS A 176 6.64 11.61 4.63
CA LYS A 176 7.19 12.04 5.93
C LYS A 176 8.42 11.20 6.31
N MET A 177 8.36 9.90 6.04
CA MET A 177 9.45 8.95 6.30
C MET A 177 10.55 8.98 5.23
N LYS A 178 10.47 9.83 4.20
CA LYS A 178 11.37 9.85 3.03
C LYS A 178 11.47 8.47 2.34
N GLN A 179 10.37 7.72 2.38
CA GLN A 179 10.22 6.42 1.72
C GLN A 179 9.33 6.55 0.49
N GLY A 180 9.41 5.56 -0.40
CA GLY A 180 8.62 5.54 -1.61
C GLY A 180 8.01 4.18 -1.88
N VAL A 181 7.16 4.11 -2.91
CA VAL A 181 6.49 2.88 -3.29
C VAL A 181 7.13 2.22 -4.52
N SER A 182 7.15 0.90 -4.50
CA SER A 182 7.41 0.10 -5.70
C SER A 182 6.16 0.02 -6.58
N ARG A 183 4.99 -0.08 -5.97
CA ARG A 183 3.67 -0.19 -6.61
C ARG A 183 2.58 0.20 -5.64
N HIS A 184 1.58 0.89 -6.15
CA HIS A 184 0.33 1.18 -5.46
C HIS A 184 -0.84 0.75 -6.34
N ILE A 185 -1.80 0.05 -5.75
CA ILE A 185 -3.06 -0.34 -6.39
C ILE A 185 -4.19 -0.10 -5.39
N SER A 186 -5.20 0.62 -5.83
CA SER A 186 -6.39 0.89 -5.01
C SER A 186 -7.61 0.20 -5.60
N LEU A 187 -7.90 -1.02 -5.15
CA LEU A 187 -8.99 -1.85 -5.66
C LEU A 187 -10.36 -1.39 -5.16
N ASN A 188 -11.38 -1.58 -5.97
CA ASN A 188 -12.74 -1.67 -5.46
C ASN A 188 -13.01 -3.14 -5.09
N TYR A 189 -13.04 -3.46 -3.81
CA TYR A 189 -13.15 -4.83 -3.33
C TYR A 189 -14.51 -5.51 -3.61
N ASP A 190 -15.57 -4.72 -3.81
CA ASP A 190 -16.92 -5.25 -4.06
C ASP A 190 -17.12 -5.63 -5.54
N LEU A 191 -16.41 -4.97 -6.46
CA LEU A 191 -16.54 -5.19 -7.90
C LEU A 191 -15.34 -5.87 -8.54
N SER A 192 -14.14 -5.75 -7.94
CA SER A 192 -12.94 -6.31 -8.57
C SER A 192 -12.93 -7.83 -8.49
N PRO A 193 -12.88 -8.53 -9.62
CA PRO A 193 -12.71 -9.99 -9.63
C PRO A 193 -11.29 -10.40 -9.27
N THR A 194 -10.32 -9.47 -9.34
CA THR A 194 -8.96 -9.67 -8.85
C THR A 194 -8.87 -9.31 -7.38
N THR A 195 -8.39 -10.23 -6.56
CA THR A 195 -8.33 -10.10 -5.11
C THR A 195 -6.96 -9.64 -4.61
N SER A 196 -6.87 -9.26 -3.33
CA SER A 196 -5.60 -8.94 -2.69
C SER A 196 -4.59 -10.09 -2.80
N ALA A 197 -5.06 -11.34 -2.73
CA ALA A 197 -4.23 -12.52 -2.92
C ALA A 197 -3.65 -12.62 -4.34
N ASP A 198 -4.44 -12.29 -5.37
CA ASP A 198 -3.97 -12.29 -6.76
C ASP A 198 -2.89 -11.24 -6.98
N TRP A 199 -3.05 -10.07 -6.37
CA TRP A 199 -2.06 -9.01 -6.42
C TRP A 199 -0.79 -9.35 -5.62
N LEU A 200 -0.90 -9.94 -4.44
CA LEU A 200 0.25 -10.41 -3.67
C LEU A 200 1.08 -11.44 -4.42
N ASN A 201 0.44 -12.43 -5.01
CA ASN A 201 1.12 -13.43 -5.84
C ASN A 201 1.89 -12.80 -7.01
N ARG A 202 1.53 -11.56 -7.39
CA ARG A 202 2.14 -10.77 -8.46
C ARG A 202 3.25 -9.87 -7.99
N PHE A 203 3.06 -9.26 -6.81
CA PHE A 203 4.10 -8.46 -6.21
C PHE A 203 5.34 -9.31 -5.91
N GLY A 204 5.13 -10.64 -5.77
CA GLY A 204 6.12 -11.60 -5.38
C GLY A 204 7.45 -11.51 -6.12
N HIS A 205 8.53 -11.83 -5.40
CA HIS A 205 9.88 -12.14 -5.88
C HIS A 205 10.71 -11.03 -6.52
N LYS A 206 10.26 -9.78 -6.61
CA LYS A 206 11.17 -8.74 -7.09
C LYS A 206 11.97 -8.18 -5.91
N ARG A 207 13.29 -8.28 -6.01
CA ARG A 207 14.32 -7.80 -5.05
C ARG A 207 14.15 -6.33 -4.61
N HIS A 208 13.18 -5.61 -5.18
CA HIS A 208 12.96 -4.20 -4.93
C HIS A 208 11.85 -3.89 -3.91
N THR A 209 11.09 -4.88 -3.42
CA THR A 209 10.05 -4.64 -2.41
C THR A 209 10.56 -5.08 -1.05
N ARG A 210 10.68 -4.13 -0.11
CA ARG A 210 11.15 -4.36 1.26
C ARG A 210 10.03 -4.53 2.27
N ALA A 211 8.85 -3.99 1.99
CA ALA A 211 7.65 -4.17 2.80
C ALA A 211 6.41 -4.08 1.92
N ALA A 212 5.31 -4.69 2.36
CA ALA A 212 4.01 -4.52 1.72
C ALA A 212 2.96 -4.09 2.76
N VAL A 213 2.16 -3.07 2.41
CA VAL A 213 0.97 -2.66 3.17
C VAL A 213 -0.25 -3.15 2.41
N ILE A 214 -1.09 -3.92 3.10
CA ILE A 214 -2.31 -4.48 2.54
C ILE A 214 -3.49 -4.06 3.40
N HIS A 215 -4.47 -3.42 2.78
CA HIS A 215 -5.75 -3.14 3.43
C HIS A 215 -6.55 -4.45 3.56
N PHE A 216 -6.89 -4.80 4.80
CA PHE A 216 -7.64 -6.01 5.07
C PHE A 216 -9.11 -5.85 4.69
N ASN A 217 -9.59 -6.76 3.85
CA ASN A 217 -11.00 -6.89 3.53
C ASN A 217 -11.53 -8.23 4.06
N PRO A 218 -12.40 -8.24 5.09
CA PRO A 218 -12.95 -9.47 5.66
C PRO A 218 -13.89 -10.23 4.70
N ARG A 219 -14.37 -9.58 3.62
CA ARG A 219 -15.25 -10.20 2.61
C ARG A 219 -14.51 -10.99 1.55
N GLU A 220 -13.16 -10.87 1.47
CA GLU A 220 -12.36 -11.67 0.57
C GLU A 220 -12.31 -13.15 0.98
N ASN A 221 -11.87 -13.99 0.08
CA ASN A 221 -11.55 -15.39 0.42
C ASN A 221 -10.30 -15.42 1.32
N LEU A 222 -10.52 -15.43 2.64
CA LEU A 222 -9.47 -15.36 3.65
C LEU A 222 -8.48 -16.51 3.55
N ARG A 223 -8.93 -17.74 3.19
CA ARG A 223 -8.00 -18.86 2.97
C ARG A 223 -7.00 -18.56 1.85
N LYS A 224 -7.50 -17.99 0.74
CA LYS A 224 -6.65 -17.59 -0.40
C LYS A 224 -5.71 -16.46 0.00
N LEU A 225 -6.23 -15.45 0.72
CA LEU A 225 -5.45 -14.30 1.19
C LEU A 225 -4.31 -14.74 2.13
N PHE A 226 -4.61 -15.50 3.19
CA PHE A 226 -3.59 -15.93 4.15
C PHE A 226 -2.58 -16.92 3.53
N SER A 227 -3.00 -17.73 2.56
CA SER A 227 -2.06 -18.56 1.79
C SER A 227 -1.08 -17.70 0.99
N ALA A 228 -1.56 -16.65 0.32
CA ALA A 228 -0.72 -15.73 -0.43
C ALA A 228 0.20 -14.92 0.50
N ILE A 229 -0.32 -14.42 1.63
CA ILE A 229 0.46 -13.74 2.67
C ILE A 229 1.60 -14.64 3.15
N ARG A 230 1.30 -15.88 3.56
CA ARG A 230 2.31 -16.83 4.07
C ARG A 230 3.40 -17.14 3.04
N TYR A 231 3.05 -17.16 1.76
CA TYR A 231 4.04 -17.34 0.70
C TYR A 231 4.92 -16.12 0.51
N PHE A 232 4.31 -14.93 0.50
CA PHE A 232 4.99 -13.66 0.30
C PHE A 232 5.92 -13.29 1.48
N THR A 233 5.49 -13.57 2.71
CA THR A 233 6.24 -13.23 3.94
C THR A 233 7.51 -14.03 4.14
N ARG A 234 7.75 -15.05 3.31
CA ARG A 234 9.05 -15.74 3.29
C ARG A 234 10.21 -14.82 2.89
N HIS A 235 9.91 -13.75 2.17
CA HIS A 235 10.93 -12.85 1.61
C HIS A 235 10.68 -11.37 1.89
N THR A 236 9.44 -11.00 2.21
CA THR A 236 9.05 -9.59 2.37
C THR A 236 8.02 -9.46 3.47
N PRO A 237 8.26 -8.65 4.51
CA PRO A 237 7.31 -8.43 5.58
C PRO A 237 6.02 -7.78 5.05
N ILE A 238 4.89 -8.16 5.67
CA ILE A 238 3.57 -7.61 5.37
C ILE A 238 3.02 -6.90 6.62
N ILE A 239 2.46 -5.71 6.38
CA ILE A 239 1.59 -5.01 7.31
C ILE A 239 0.17 -5.16 6.78
N LEU A 240 -0.68 -5.84 7.55
CA LEU A 240 -2.09 -6.00 7.25
C LEU A 240 -2.87 -4.94 8.02
N HIS A 241 -3.32 -3.90 7.34
CA HIS A 241 -4.00 -2.77 7.95
C HIS A 241 -5.52 -2.91 7.88
N CYS A 242 -6.17 -2.77 9.02
CA CYS A 242 -7.61 -2.91 9.18
C CYS A 242 -8.23 -1.57 9.56
N THR A 243 -9.05 -0.99 8.69
CA THR A 243 -9.70 0.31 8.89
C THR A 243 -11.11 0.19 9.50
N HIS A 244 -11.74 -0.99 9.44
CA HIS A 244 -13.04 -1.18 10.06
C HIS A 244 -12.91 -1.31 11.59
N HIS A 245 -14.02 -1.06 12.28
CA HIS A 245 -14.08 -1.17 13.73
C HIS A 245 -14.00 -2.65 14.16
N ALA A 246 -12.76 -3.20 14.16
CA ALA A 246 -12.53 -4.55 14.65
C ALA A 246 -12.75 -4.60 16.17
N ASP A 247 -13.55 -5.53 16.63
CA ASP A 247 -13.70 -5.78 18.06
C ASP A 247 -12.44 -6.42 18.68
N SER A 248 -12.43 -6.60 19.99
CA SER A 248 -11.26 -7.15 20.70
C SER A 248 -10.95 -8.59 20.28
N VAL A 249 -11.96 -9.38 19.94
CA VAL A 249 -11.81 -10.77 19.50
C VAL A 249 -11.19 -10.82 18.10
N GLU A 250 -11.73 -10.05 17.17
CA GLU A 250 -11.20 -9.97 15.81
C GLU A 250 -9.75 -9.48 15.79
N ARG A 251 -9.42 -8.44 16.59
CA ARG A 251 -8.04 -7.97 16.75
C ARG A 251 -7.11 -9.05 17.27
N SER A 252 -7.58 -9.83 18.27
CA SER A 252 -6.81 -10.93 18.84
C SER A 252 -6.60 -12.04 17.83
N ILE A 253 -7.61 -12.39 17.04
CA ILE A 253 -7.52 -13.39 15.96
C ILE A 253 -6.53 -12.93 14.90
N LEU A 254 -6.62 -11.69 14.42
CA LEU A 254 -5.70 -11.15 13.40
C LEU A 254 -4.26 -11.10 13.91
N ARG A 255 -4.02 -10.72 15.17
CA ARG A 255 -2.69 -10.76 15.78
C ARG A 255 -2.15 -12.19 15.92
N CYS A 256 -3.00 -13.14 16.29
CA CYS A 256 -2.62 -14.56 16.36
C CYS A 256 -2.26 -15.10 14.96
N LEU A 257 -3.09 -14.85 13.95
CA LEU A 257 -2.81 -15.21 12.57
C LEU A 257 -1.53 -14.54 12.06
N GLY A 258 -1.26 -13.29 12.46
CA GLY A 258 -0.04 -12.57 12.14
C GLY A 258 1.22 -13.30 12.58
N ARG A 259 1.22 -13.87 13.78
CA ARG A 259 2.34 -14.70 14.29
C ARG A 259 2.53 -15.96 13.45
N HIS A 260 1.44 -16.62 13.05
CA HIS A 260 1.52 -17.86 12.26
C HIS A 260 1.85 -17.63 10.77
N CYS A 261 1.44 -16.50 10.22
CA CYS A 261 1.63 -16.16 8.82
C CYS A 261 2.74 -15.11 8.61
N ASN A 262 3.39 -14.66 9.68
CA ASN A 262 4.48 -13.70 9.69
C ASN A 262 4.10 -12.34 9.08
N PHE A 263 2.97 -11.77 9.56
CA PHE A 263 2.56 -10.40 9.23
C PHE A 263 2.24 -9.60 10.51
N ILE A 264 2.31 -8.28 10.42
CA ILE A 264 1.87 -7.38 11.49
C ILE A 264 0.46 -6.89 11.17
N ALA A 265 -0.49 -7.09 12.11
CA ALA A 265 -1.81 -6.49 12.02
C ALA A 265 -1.81 -5.12 12.70
N THR A 266 -2.32 -4.10 12.01
CA THR A 266 -2.46 -2.72 12.52
C THR A 266 -3.91 -2.25 12.36
N PHE A 267 -4.39 -1.43 13.33
CA PHE A 267 -5.80 -1.06 13.44
C PHE A 267 -6.04 0.46 13.52
N ASN A 268 -4.98 1.24 13.44
CA ASN A 268 -5.02 2.70 13.38
C ASN A 268 -3.74 3.24 12.75
N SER A 269 -3.74 4.53 12.43
CA SER A 269 -2.63 5.21 11.75
C SER A 269 -1.32 5.17 12.54
N SER A 270 -1.36 5.28 13.85
CA SER A 270 -0.16 5.25 14.70
C SER A 270 0.49 3.86 14.70
N GLU A 271 -0.31 2.79 14.76
CA GLU A 271 0.20 1.42 14.62
C GLU A 271 0.76 1.17 13.22
N LEU A 272 0.12 1.72 12.16
CA LEU A 272 0.61 1.61 10.79
C LEU A 272 1.95 2.34 10.63
N GLU A 273 2.06 3.56 11.13
CA GLU A 273 3.31 4.35 11.10
C GLU A 273 4.43 3.62 11.85
N ALA A 274 4.16 3.13 13.06
CA ALA A 274 5.13 2.37 13.84
C ALA A 274 5.59 1.08 13.13
N ALA A 275 4.67 0.33 12.52
CA ALA A 275 5.00 -0.87 11.77
C ALA A 275 5.85 -0.57 10.52
N LEU A 276 5.53 0.52 9.80
CA LEU A 276 6.33 0.98 8.67
C LEU A 276 7.74 1.38 9.11
N HIS A 277 7.86 2.15 10.20
CA HIS A 277 9.16 2.48 10.76
C HIS A 277 9.98 1.24 11.12
N ALA A 278 9.38 0.28 11.80
CA ALA A 278 10.07 -0.96 12.19
C ALA A 278 10.60 -1.77 11.00
N HIS A 279 9.86 -1.81 9.89
CA HIS A 279 10.27 -2.60 8.73
C HIS A 279 11.15 -1.85 7.72
N LEU A 280 11.06 -0.53 7.66
CA LEU A 280 11.80 0.28 6.69
C LEU A 280 13.08 0.89 7.27
N SER A 281 13.17 1.00 8.60
CA SER A 281 14.42 1.35 9.27
C SER A 281 15.45 0.23 9.08
N ALA A 282 16.72 0.59 9.01
CA ALA A 282 17.81 -0.38 8.95
C ALA A 282 18.08 -1.06 10.34
N LEU A 283 17.08 -1.04 11.23
CA LEU A 283 17.20 -1.67 12.54
C LEU A 283 17.30 -3.18 12.38
N GLN A 284 18.32 -3.75 12.97
CA GLN A 284 18.47 -5.20 13.09
C GLN A 284 17.46 -5.72 14.11
N PRO A 285 16.92 -6.94 13.93
CA PRO A 285 16.15 -7.59 14.98
C PRO A 285 16.99 -7.66 16.25
N ALA A 286 16.47 -7.14 17.35
CA ALA A 286 17.15 -7.19 18.64
C ALA A 286 16.45 -8.21 19.55
N SER A 287 17.23 -9.08 20.17
CA SER A 287 16.77 -9.98 21.24
C SER A 287 16.92 -9.35 22.61
N THR A 288 17.79 -8.36 22.72
CA THR A 288 18.05 -7.58 23.93
C THR A 288 17.76 -6.10 23.69
N LEU A 289 17.01 -5.50 24.60
CA LEU A 289 16.59 -4.11 24.54
C LEU A 289 16.98 -3.37 25.81
N ASN A 290 17.87 -2.40 25.69
CA ASN A 290 18.17 -1.48 26.79
C ASN A 290 17.11 -0.37 26.83
N VAL A 291 16.65 -0.03 28.03
CA VAL A 291 15.58 0.95 28.21
C VAL A 291 16.09 2.13 29.03
N LEU A 292 15.86 3.34 28.53
CA LEU A 292 16.01 4.58 29.26
C LEU A 292 14.65 5.27 29.35
N SER A 293 14.20 5.63 30.55
CA SER A 293 12.89 6.25 30.72
C SER A 293 12.89 7.29 31.83
N ASN A 294 12.12 8.38 31.66
CA ASN A 294 11.79 9.36 32.71
C ASN A 294 10.41 9.09 33.34
N THR A 295 9.79 7.98 33.01
CA THR A 295 8.50 7.53 33.55
C THR A 295 8.57 6.02 33.87
N PRO A 296 7.82 5.52 34.85
CA PRO A 296 7.75 4.07 35.13
C PRO A 296 7.29 3.29 33.89
N VAL A 297 8.02 2.22 33.54
CA VAL A 297 7.77 1.40 32.35
C VAL A 297 7.44 -0.07 32.67
N ALA A 298 6.84 -0.34 33.82
CA ALA A 298 6.47 -1.68 34.23
C ALA A 298 5.64 -2.45 33.18
N TRP A 299 4.78 -1.73 32.43
CA TRP A 299 4.02 -2.27 31.31
C TRP A 299 4.90 -2.82 30.18
N LEU A 300 6.13 -2.31 30.05
CA LEU A 300 7.04 -2.75 29.00
C LEU A 300 7.61 -4.14 29.31
N GLN A 301 7.80 -4.49 30.58
CA GLN A 301 8.31 -5.81 30.99
C GLN A 301 7.36 -6.91 30.56
N GLU A 302 6.06 -6.73 30.81
CA GLU A 302 5.05 -7.71 30.42
C GLU A 302 5.03 -7.91 28.88
N LYS A 303 5.08 -6.82 28.13
CA LYS A 303 5.12 -6.87 26.66
C LYS A 303 6.41 -7.49 26.13
N ALA A 304 7.54 -7.19 26.72
CA ALA A 304 8.84 -7.75 26.33
C ALA A 304 8.85 -9.27 26.53
N VAL A 305 8.39 -9.76 27.69
CA VAL A 305 8.27 -11.19 27.96
C VAL A 305 7.35 -11.87 26.95
N GLN A 306 6.18 -11.27 26.65
CA GLN A 306 5.25 -11.79 25.63
C GLN A 306 5.85 -11.83 24.22
N SER A 307 6.84 -10.98 23.94
CA SER A 307 7.50 -10.88 22.64
C SER A 307 8.83 -11.65 22.57
N GLY A 308 9.26 -12.30 23.66
CA GLY A 308 10.54 -13.00 23.74
C GLY A 308 11.76 -12.07 23.73
N ILE A 309 11.58 -10.79 24.11
CA ILE A 309 12.64 -9.79 24.18
C ILE A 309 13.15 -9.70 25.61
N SER A 310 14.48 -9.77 25.80
CA SER A 310 15.12 -9.55 27.10
C SER A 310 15.34 -8.04 27.32
N LEU A 311 14.82 -7.51 28.41
CA LEU A 311 15.09 -6.12 28.80
C LEU A 311 16.36 -6.06 29.64
N VAL A 312 17.28 -5.21 29.21
CA VAL A 312 18.47 -4.87 29.98
C VAL A 312 18.26 -3.52 30.64
N MET A 313 18.33 -3.51 31.96
CA MET A 313 18.07 -2.35 32.78
C MET A 313 19.40 -1.77 33.31
N PRO A 314 19.61 -0.43 33.29
CA PRO A 314 20.84 0.14 33.83
C PRO A 314 20.94 -0.05 35.34
N SER A 315 22.07 -0.54 35.81
CA SER A 315 22.31 -1.06 37.16
C SER A 315 22.65 0.00 38.25
N GLU A 316 22.33 1.26 38.07
CA GLU A 316 22.84 2.30 38.98
C GLU A 316 22.15 2.38 40.35
N LYS A 317 20.98 1.77 40.57
CA LYS A 317 20.37 1.65 41.92
C LYS A 317 19.39 0.45 41.98
N PRO A 318 19.69 -0.56 42.83
CA PRO A 318 18.93 -1.82 42.85
C PRO A 318 17.52 -1.75 43.47
N HIS A 319 17.00 -0.57 43.79
CA HIS A 319 15.70 -0.40 44.47
C HIS A 319 14.70 0.51 43.73
N ILE A 320 15.05 1.02 42.54
CA ILE A 320 14.16 1.80 41.70
C ILE A 320 14.13 1.07 40.35
N ASP A 321 12.96 1.10 39.70
CA ASP A 321 12.78 0.64 38.33
C ASP A 321 14.02 1.03 37.50
N GLN A 322 14.86 0.05 37.15
CA GLN A 322 16.25 0.27 36.72
C GLN A 322 16.35 0.99 35.38
N ALA A 323 15.24 1.09 34.66
CA ALA A 323 15.09 1.87 33.44
C ALA A 323 14.79 3.36 33.70
N TYR A 324 14.48 3.74 34.95
CA TYR A 324 14.05 5.09 35.29
C TYR A 324 15.22 6.02 35.60
N ILE A 325 15.31 7.13 34.87
CA ILE A 325 16.42 8.11 34.98
C ILE A 325 16.02 9.41 35.66
N GLY A 326 14.89 9.43 36.34
CA GLY A 326 14.31 10.59 37.04
C GLY A 326 13.21 11.27 36.23
N SER A 327 12.30 11.96 36.93
CA SER A 327 11.13 12.60 36.32
C SER A 327 11.47 13.77 35.39
N ASN A 328 12.63 14.40 35.60
CA ASN A 328 13.07 15.55 34.77
C ASN A 328 14.58 15.49 34.49
N PRO A 329 15.09 14.51 33.75
CA PRO A 329 16.50 14.44 33.41
C PRO A 329 16.82 15.45 32.30
N SER A 330 17.96 16.12 32.40
CA SER A 330 18.42 17.04 31.35
C SER A 330 18.67 16.28 30.02
N PRO A 331 18.54 16.91 28.85
CA PRO A 331 18.88 16.31 27.56
C PRO A 331 20.31 15.76 27.51
N VAL A 332 21.24 16.45 28.18
CA VAL A 332 22.65 16.01 28.29
C VAL A 332 22.76 14.68 29.03
N ARG A 333 21.95 14.47 30.07
CA ARG A 333 21.94 13.21 30.83
C ARG A 333 21.37 12.07 30.00
N TYR A 334 20.29 12.33 29.24
CA TYR A 334 19.78 11.34 28.30
C TYR A 334 20.83 10.93 27.28
N ARG A 335 21.48 11.91 26.66
CA ARG A 335 22.52 11.66 25.66
C ARG A 335 23.70 10.88 26.24
N SER A 336 24.20 11.28 27.42
CA SER A 336 25.35 10.61 28.03
C SER A 336 25.04 9.15 28.38
N LEU A 337 23.86 8.88 28.94
CA LEU A 337 23.43 7.52 29.27
C LEU A 337 23.16 6.68 28.02
N ALA A 338 22.53 7.27 27.00
CA ALA A 338 22.31 6.58 25.72
C ALA A 338 23.63 6.17 25.06
N VAL A 339 24.59 7.10 25.00
CA VAL A 339 25.93 6.80 24.46
C VAL A 339 26.65 5.72 25.28
N SER A 340 26.60 5.80 26.62
CA SER A 340 27.20 4.79 27.51
C SER A 340 26.58 3.42 27.28
N GLN A 341 25.26 3.34 27.16
CA GLN A 341 24.53 2.09 26.92
C GLN A 341 24.86 1.49 25.55
N LEU A 342 24.92 2.31 24.49
CA LEU A 342 25.23 1.88 23.12
C LEU A 342 26.70 1.42 22.98
N GLN A 343 27.59 1.92 23.84
CA GLN A 343 29.01 1.48 23.88
C GLN A 343 29.22 0.15 24.61
N GLN A 344 28.22 -0.31 25.37
CA GLN A 344 28.30 -1.63 26.00
C GLN A 344 28.11 -2.72 24.93
N HIS A 345 29.05 -3.64 24.85
CA HIS A 345 29.10 -4.70 23.81
C HIS A 345 27.90 -5.66 23.77
N GLN A 346 26.96 -5.56 24.72
CA GLN A 346 25.77 -6.42 24.80
C GLN A 346 24.47 -5.66 24.39
N THR A 347 24.56 -4.39 24.01
CA THR A 347 23.38 -3.62 23.63
C THR A 347 23.09 -3.79 22.14
N GLU A 348 22.03 -4.53 21.81
CA GLU A 348 21.57 -4.69 20.43
C GLU A 348 20.65 -3.54 20.01
N ALA A 349 19.84 -3.04 20.94
CA ALA A 349 18.94 -1.89 20.70
C ALA A 349 18.71 -1.09 21.98
N LEU A 350 18.42 0.21 21.81
CA LEU A 350 18.11 1.14 22.90
C LEU A 350 16.71 1.74 22.66
N LEU A 351 15.83 1.64 23.65
CA LEU A 351 14.54 2.29 23.69
C LEU A 351 14.57 3.46 24.68
N ALA A 352 14.39 4.67 24.18
CA ALA A 352 14.18 5.83 25.03
C ALA A 352 12.69 6.13 25.16
N VAL A 353 12.14 6.05 26.37
CA VAL A 353 10.76 6.41 26.67
C VAL A 353 10.79 7.76 27.39
N VAL A 354 10.26 8.79 26.71
CA VAL A 354 10.25 10.16 27.21
C VAL A 354 8.83 10.62 27.42
N ALA A 355 8.44 10.84 28.67
CA ALA A 355 7.21 11.54 28.99
C ALA A 355 7.47 13.05 28.87
N PRO A 356 6.61 13.80 28.14
CA PRO A 356 6.75 15.26 28.05
C PRO A 356 6.70 15.90 29.45
N THR A 357 7.65 16.80 29.70
CA THR A 357 7.65 17.66 30.89
C THR A 357 7.67 19.13 30.44
N ALA A 358 7.44 20.07 31.36
CA ALA A 358 7.44 21.47 31.01
C ALA A 358 8.77 21.97 30.38
N GLU A 359 9.88 21.25 30.62
CA GLU A 359 11.20 21.55 30.07
C GLU A 359 11.57 20.76 28.82
N HIS A 360 10.79 19.74 28.46
CA HIS A 360 11.04 18.88 27.31
C HIS A 360 9.87 19.04 26.33
N ASN A 361 9.97 19.96 25.40
CA ASN A 361 9.10 20.01 24.24
C ASN A 361 9.73 19.21 23.08
N GLU A 362 8.95 18.92 22.04
CA GLU A 362 9.36 18.10 20.89
C GLU A 362 10.66 18.58 20.20
N ASN A 363 11.05 19.85 20.40
CA ASN A 363 12.25 20.44 19.79
C ASN A 363 13.55 20.17 20.59
N THR A 364 13.48 19.59 21.78
CA THR A 364 14.66 19.31 22.62
C THR A 364 15.26 17.92 22.42
N LEU A 365 14.60 17.07 21.63
CA LEU A 365 15.00 15.67 21.40
C LEU A 365 15.57 15.41 19.99
N THR A 366 15.61 16.42 19.12
CA THR A 366 16.33 16.42 17.85
C THR A 366 17.75 16.91 18.06
#